data_7c98a376b108c159041e21f8ba7463ef
#
_entry.id   7c98a376b108c159041e21f8ba7463ef
#
_cell.length_a   1.000
_cell.length_b   1.000
_cell.length_c   1.000
_cell.angle_alpha   90.00
_cell.angle_beta   90.00
_cell.angle_gamma   90.00
#
_symmetry.space_group_name_H-M   'P 1'
#
loop_
_entity.id
_entity.type
_entity.pdbx_description
1 polymer ?
#
loop_
_entity_poly.entity_id
_entity_poly.type
_entity_poly.pdbx_seq_one_letter_code
_entity_poly.pdbx_strand_id
1 'polypeptide(L)'
;VLKCFKIIDTILPNTAIVFVSHSMPMISRICNDVILLDKGKSKFQGKSVAKGIDMYYGKFVNNGKSVIYSDNSIEFVNASFLKQKADVVNGNDIFELNWNSDFEFQINLKNISLEFTPFITLSIYDKEQRGVALFNYNFTNSKLEKGVFNVTLKHKKLQLSKGVYSLNLIIY
;
A
#
# COMPACT_ATOMS: atom_id res chain seq x y z
N VAL A 1 -16.36 -17.29 -5.09
CA VAL A 1 -15.11 -17.04 -5.83
C VAL A 1 -14.55 -18.34 -6.43
N LEU A 2 -14.36 -19.43 -5.68
CA LEU A 2 -13.79 -20.70 -6.18
C LEU A 2 -14.61 -21.35 -7.32
N LYS A 3 -15.95 -21.25 -7.30
CA LYS A 3 -16.81 -21.81 -8.36
C LYS A 3 -16.62 -21.08 -9.69
N CYS A 4 -16.47 -19.75 -9.67
CA CYS A 4 -16.27 -18.97 -10.90
C CYS A 4 -14.93 -19.33 -11.58
N PHE A 5 -13.87 -19.55 -10.82
CA PHE A 5 -12.58 -19.95 -11.40
C PHE A 5 -12.63 -21.30 -12.09
N LYS A 6 -13.32 -22.30 -11.50
CA LYS A 6 -13.49 -23.60 -12.13
C LYS A 6 -14.21 -23.50 -13.49
N ILE A 7 -15.21 -22.62 -13.61
CA ILE A 7 -15.91 -22.39 -14.87
C ILE A 7 -14.96 -21.74 -15.89
N ILE A 8 -14.21 -20.71 -15.48
CA ILE A 8 -13.22 -20.05 -16.34
C ILE A 8 -12.18 -21.07 -16.86
N ASP A 9 -11.61 -21.89 -15.97
CA ASP A 9 -10.64 -22.93 -16.33
C ASP A 9 -11.22 -23.96 -17.35
N THR A 10 -12.52 -24.20 -17.30
CA THR A 10 -13.23 -25.14 -18.23
C THR A 10 -13.40 -24.51 -19.61
N ILE A 11 -13.65 -23.21 -19.72
CA ILE A 11 -13.97 -22.55 -21.01
C ILE A 11 -12.73 -21.97 -21.70
N LEU A 12 -11.67 -21.65 -20.95
CA LEU A 12 -10.41 -21.08 -21.47
C LEU A 12 -9.80 -21.84 -22.65
N PRO A 13 -9.78 -23.19 -22.69
CA PRO A 13 -9.17 -23.91 -23.82
C PRO A 13 -9.85 -23.65 -25.18
N ASN A 14 -11.14 -23.28 -25.17
CA ASN A 14 -11.95 -23.15 -26.39
C ASN A 14 -12.54 -21.75 -26.59
N THR A 15 -12.15 -20.77 -25.75
CA THR A 15 -12.79 -19.46 -25.76
C THR A 15 -11.74 -18.36 -25.46
N ALA A 16 -11.73 -17.32 -26.28
CA ALA A 16 -10.97 -16.10 -25.95
C ALA A 16 -11.75 -15.28 -24.93
N ILE A 17 -11.11 -14.95 -23.81
CA ILE A 17 -11.72 -14.17 -22.73
C ILE A 17 -10.98 -12.84 -22.59
N VAL A 18 -11.72 -11.74 -22.61
CA VAL A 18 -11.22 -10.44 -22.21
C VAL A 18 -11.63 -10.19 -20.77
N PHE A 19 -10.63 -10.11 -19.89
CA PHE A 19 -10.85 -9.92 -18.46
C PHE A 19 -10.34 -8.54 -18.02
N VAL A 20 -11.23 -7.70 -17.51
CA VAL A 20 -10.89 -6.36 -17.02
C VAL A 20 -10.99 -6.34 -15.50
N SER A 21 -9.89 -6.03 -14.83
CA SER A 21 -9.82 -6.00 -13.37
C SER A 21 -8.69 -5.11 -12.87
N HIS A 22 -8.81 -4.65 -11.65
CA HIS A 22 -7.74 -4.05 -10.87
C HIS A 22 -7.15 -5.03 -9.83
N SER A 23 -7.64 -6.26 -9.79
CA SER A 23 -7.11 -7.31 -8.91
C SER A 23 -5.96 -8.03 -9.59
N MET A 24 -4.73 -7.65 -9.27
CA MET A 24 -3.52 -8.23 -9.86
C MET A 24 -3.36 -9.73 -9.59
N PRO A 25 -3.77 -10.29 -8.43
CA PRO A 25 -3.79 -11.74 -8.24
C PRO A 25 -4.70 -12.47 -9.24
N MET A 26 -5.83 -11.88 -9.60
CA MET A 26 -6.74 -12.48 -10.60
C MET A 26 -6.14 -12.36 -12.02
N ILE A 27 -5.58 -11.22 -12.35
CA ILE A 27 -4.86 -11.03 -13.64
C ILE A 27 -3.73 -12.05 -13.78
N SER A 28 -2.89 -12.18 -12.75
CA SER A 28 -1.76 -13.13 -12.75
C SER A 28 -2.19 -14.59 -12.91
N ARG A 29 -3.37 -14.95 -12.39
CA ARG A 29 -3.88 -16.31 -12.44
C ARG A 29 -4.55 -16.67 -13.77
N ILE A 30 -5.30 -15.73 -14.35
CA ILE A 30 -6.23 -16.03 -15.47
C ILE A 30 -5.61 -15.63 -16.80
N CYS A 31 -4.86 -14.51 -16.84
CA CYS A 31 -4.43 -13.90 -18.08
C CYS A 31 -3.10 -14.48 -18.55
N ASN A 32 -2.99 -14.76 -19.84
CA ASN A 32 -1.74 -15.14 -20.53
C ASN A 32 -1.18 -14.00 -21.40
N ASP A 33 -1.98 -12.94 -21.59
CA ASP A 33 -1.60 -11.71 -22.25
C ASP A 33 -2.24 -10.52 -21.54
N VAL A 34 -1.61 -9.37 -21.47
CA VAL A 34 -2.12 -8.21 -20.74
C VAL A 34 -1.94 -6.92 -21.52
N ILE A 35 -2.92 -6.03 -21.36
CA ILE A 35 -2.86 -4.65 -21.83
C ILE A 35 -3.03 -3.74 -20.61
N LEU A 36 -2.03 -2.92 -20.33
CA LEU A 36 -2.11 -1.89 -19.31
C LEU A 36 -2.60 -0.58 -19.93
N LEU A 37 -3.79 -0.14 -19.52
CA LEU A 37 -4.37 1.13 -19.96
C LEU A 37 -4.15 2.22 -18.91
N ASP A 38 -3.87 3.43 -19.38
CA ASP A 38 -3.75 4.63 -18.56
C ASP A 38 -4.23 5.85 -19.32
N LYS A 39 -5.24 6.53 -18.77
CA LYS A 39 -5.85 7.72 -19.39
C LYS A 39 -6.19 7.49 -20.87
N GLY A 40 -6.79 6.33 -21.18
CA GLY A 40 -7.20 5.94 -22.52
C GLY A 40 -6.07 5.51 -23.46
N LYS A 41 -4.83 5.42 -22.98
CA LYS A 41 -3.67 5.01 -23.80
C LYS A 41 -3.09 3.69 -23.29
N SER A 42 -2.70 2.80 -24.21
CA SER A 42 -1.94 1.60 -23.86
C SER A 42 -0.53 1.99 -23.45
N LYS A 43 -0.13 1.58 -22.24
CA LYS A 43 1.21 1.76 -21.68
C LYS A 43 2.07 0.50 -21.81
N PHE A 44 1.42 -0.65 -21.86
CA PHE A 44 2.07 -1.93 -22.05
C PHE A 44 1.08 -2.90 -22.72
N GLN A 45 1.59 -3.76 -23.58
CA GLN A 45 0.86 -4.88 -24.15
C GLN A 45 1.83 -6.04 -24.34
N GLY A 46 1.48 -7.24 -23.95
CA GLY A 46 2.28 -8.42 -24.19
C GLY A 46 2.03 -9.57 -23.20
N LYS A 47 2.72 -10.68 -23.48
CA LYS A 47 2.58 -11.95 -22.75
C LYS A 47 3.25 -11.96 -21.37
N SER A 48 4.11 -10.98 -21.06
CA SER A 48 4.72 -10.89 -19.76
C SER A 48 3.75 -10.25 -18.74
N VAL A 49 2.85 -11.09 -18.21
CA VAL A 49 1.85 -10.67 -17.21
C VAL A 49 2.52 -10.02 -15.99
N ALA A 50 3.62 -10.61 -15.51
CA ALA A 50 4.40 -10.07 -14.40
C ALA A 50 4.87 -8.64 -14.67
N LYS A 51 5.43 -8.37 -15.86
CA LYS A 51 5.88 -7.02 -16.25
C LYS A 51 4.72 -6.03 -16.29
N GLY A 52 3.56 -6.42 -16.80
CA GLY A 52 2.36 -5.58 -16.82
C GLY A 52 1.90 -5.22 -15.40
N ILE A 53 1.95 -6.20 -14.48
CA ILE A 53 1.62 -6.01 -13.06
C ILE A 53 2.63 -5.09 -12.39
N ASP A 54 3.93 -5.27 -12.60
CA ASP A 54 4.97 -4.41 -12.04
C ASP A 54 4.81 -2.96 -12.53
N MET A 55 4.51 -2.77 -13.81
CA MET A 55 4.24 -1.43 -14.35
C MET A 55 2.96 -0.81 -13.79
N TYR A 56 1.92 -1.62 -13.51
CA TYR A 56 0.71 -1.16 -12.85
C TYR A 56 1.02 -0.64 -11.44
N TYR A 57 1.73 -1.43 -10.64
CA TYR A 57 2.12 -1.02 -9.29
C TYR A 57 3.10 0.16 -9.30
N GLY A 58 4.02 0.22 -10.25
CA GLY A 58 4.94 1.34 -10.43
C GLY A 58 4.25 2.70 -10.60
N LYS A 59 3.01 2.74 -11.08
CA LYS A 59 2.23 3.99 -11.15
C LYS A 59 1.87 4.55 -9.78
N PHE A 60 1.62 3.70 -8.82
CA PHE A 60 1.28 4.12 -7.45
C PHE A 60 2.53 4.52 -6.66
N VAL A 61 3.67 3.94 -7.04
CA VAL A 61 4.97 4.21 -6.45
C VAL A 61 5.57 5.53 -6.96
N ASN A 62 5.36 5.87 -8.23
CA ASN A 62 6.03 7.01 -8.91
C ASN A 62 5.33 8.37 -8.77
N ASN A 63 4.20 8.48 -8.08
CA ASN A 63 3.49 9.76 -8.03
C ASN A 63 4.00 10.76 -6.98
N GLY A 64 5.08 10.45 -6.25
CA GLY A 64 5.72 11.38 -5.31
C GLY A 64 4.81 11.98 -4.23
N LYS A 65 3.54 11.60 -4.22
CA LYS A 65 2.56 12.01 -3.22
C LYS A 65 2.23 10.82 -2.35
N SER A 66 2.81 10.83 -1.17
CA SER A 66 2.47 9.89 -0.10
C SER A 66 1.01 10.06 0.39
N VAL A 67 0.35 11.14 -0.01
CA VAL A 67 -1.03 11.47 0.39
C VAL A 67 -1.99 11.11 -0.73
N ILE A 68 -2.88 10.14 -0.49
CA ILE A 68 -3.90 9.69 -1.44
C ILE A 68 -5.15 10.56 -1.33
N TYR A 69 -5.55 10.90 -0.11
CA TYR A 69 -6.69 11.73 0.22
C TYR A 69 -6.39 12.58 1.44
N SER A 70 -6.85 13.83 1.45
CA SER A 70 -6.80 14.73 2.60
C SER A 70 -7.95 15.73 2.52
N ASP A 71 -8.58 16.01 3.65
CA ASP A 71 -9.51 17.13 3.82
C ASP A 71 -8.80 18.43 4.19
N ASN A 72 -7.45 18.42 4.20
CA ASN A 72 -6.57 19.51 4.58
C ASN A 72 -6.65 19.93 6.07
N SER A 73 -7.26 19.14 6.93
CA SER A 73 -7.21 19.38 8.39
C SER A 73 -5.84 19.06 8.97
N ILE A 74 -5.15 18.08 8.39
CA ILE A 74 -3.81 17.62 8.76
C ILE A 74 -2.92 17.58 7.54
N GLU A 75 -1.72 18.13 7.67
CA GLU A 75 -0.66 18.05 6.66
C GLU A 75 0.32 16.93 7.07
N PHE A 76 0.53 15.96 6.18
CA PHE A 76 1.57 14.96 6.33
C PHE A 76 2.92 15.58 5.99
N VAL A 77 3.87 15.56 6.92
CA VAL A 77 5.22 16.09 6.72
C VAL A 77 6.15 14.98 6.24
N ASN A 78 6.36 13.97 7.06
CA ASN A 78 7.12 12.76 6.72
C ASN A 78 6.82 11.62 7.70
N ALA A 79 7.32 10.43 7.35
CA ALA A 79 7.30 9.29 8.25
C ALA A 79 8.56 8.43 8.04
N SER A 80 9.02 7.78 9.11
CA SER A 80 10.21 6.94 9.08
C SER A 80 10.20 5.89 10.18
N PHE A 81 10.95 4.81 9.99
CA PHE A 81 11.27 3.89 11.08
C PHE A 81 12.44 4.43 11.90
N LEU A 82 12.33 4.48 13.23
CA LEU A 82 13.33 5.13 14.08
C LEU A 82 14.68 4.40 14.14
N LYS A 83 14.69 3.09 13.93
CA LYS A 83 15.90 2.27 14.10
C LYS A 83 16.43 1.67 12.79
N GLN A 84 15.78 1.94 11.68
CA GLN A 84 16.17 1.44 10.37
C GLN A 84 16.59 2.59 9.47
N LYS A 85 17.63 2.35 8.65
CA LYS A 85 18.00 3.29 7.59
C LYS A 85 17.10 3.02 6.39
N ALA A 86 16.66 4.08 5.74
CA ALA A 86 15.97 3.97 4.47
C ALA A 86 16.98 3.82 3.34
N ASP A 87 16.74 2.85 2.47
CA ASP A 87 17.35 2.82 1.16
C ASP A 87 16.38 3.45 0.16
N VAL A 88 16.88 4.37 -0.66
CA VAL A 88 16.04 5.03 -1.66
C VAL A 88 16.12 4.25 -2.97
N VAL A 89 15.02 3.59 -3.33
CA VAL A 89 14.91 2.87 -4.60
C VAL A 89 13.79 3.48 -5.43
N ASN A 90 14.11 3.97 -6.61
CA ASN A 90 13.16 4.63 -7.53
C ASN A 90 12.37 5.79 -6.88
N GLY A 91 13.01 6.56 -5.98
CA GLY A 91 12.38 7.69 -5.30
C GLY A 91 11.48 7.32 -4.12
N ASN A 92 11.50 6.06 -3.67
CA ASN A 92 10.78 5.61 -2.50
C ASN A 92 11.73 5.17 -1.41
N ASP A 93 11.35 5.45 -0.17
CA ASP A 93 12.05 4.95 1.00
C ASP A 93 11.69 3.48 1.22
N ILE A 94 12.70 2.62 1.18
CA ILE A 94 12.58 1.20 1.51
C ILE A 94 13.26 0.95 2.83
N PHE A 95 12.57 0.30 3.75
CA PHE A 95 13.09 -0.07 5.05
C PHE A 95 13.14 -1.58 5.19
N GLU A 96 14.25 -2.11 5.68
CA GLU A 96 14.37 -3.52 6.03
C GLU A 96 13.98 -3.75 7.48
N LEU A 97 13.04 -4.68 7.70
CA LEU A 97 12.63 -5.14 9.02
C LEU A 97 12.91 -6.64 9.15
N ASN A 98 13.59 -7.01 10.24
CA ASN A 98 13.82 -8.42 10.53
C ASN A 98 12.54 -9.10 11.05
N TRP A 99 12.36 -10.36 10.69
CA TRP A 99 11.27 -11.17 11.20
C TRP A 99 11.24 -11.19 12.72
N ASN A 100 10.06 -11.09 13.31
CA ASN A 100 9.85 -11.11 14.76
C ASN A 100 10.54 -9.95 15.50
N SER A 101 10.91 -8.88 14.80
CA SER A 101 11.48 -7.68 15.42
C SER A 101 10.39 -6.69 15.86
N ASP A 102 10.73 -5.92 16.87
CA ASP A 102 9.94 -4.76 17.25
C ASP A 102 10.18 -3.64 16.23
N PHE A 103 9.17 -2.84 15.93
CA PHE A 103 9.35 -1.62 15.16
C PHE A 103 8.79 -0.40 15.88
N GLU A 104 9.41 0.73 15.61
CA GLU A 104 8.96 2.05 16.01
C GLU A 104 8.87 2.92 14.76
N PHE A 105 7.65 3.31 14.40
CA PHE A 105 7.36 4.11 13.22
C PHE A 105 6.95 5.52 13.67
N GLN A 106 7.76 6.51 13.32
CA GLN A 106 7.51 7.90 13.64
C GLN A 106 6.83 8.59 12.47
N ILE A 107 5.80 9.37 12.77
CA ILE A 107 5.04 10.16 11.82
C ILE A 107 5.09 11.60 12.27
N ASN A 108 5.49 12.48 11.38
CA ASN A 108 5.50 13.91 11.59
C ASN A 108 4.32 14.53 10.86
N LEU A 109 3.45 15.17 11.61
CA LEU A 109 2.21 15.76 11.15
C LEU A 109 2.15 17.23 11.54
N LYS A 110 1.41 18.02 10.77
CA LYS A 110 1.09 19.38 11.11
C LYS A 110 -0.42 19.55 11.16
N ASN A 111 -0.92 19.88 12.33
CA ASN A 111 -2.33 20.18 12.52
C ASN A 111 -2.63 21.61 12.08
N ILE A 112 -3.53 21.77 11.13
CA ILE A 112 -3.91 23.06 10.56
C ILE A 112 -5.21 23.57 11.20
N SER A 113 -6.05 22.65 11.66
CA SER A 113 -7.39 22.94 12.19
C SER A 113 -7.40 23.01 13.74
N LEU A 114 -8.55 22.77 14.31
CA LEU A 114 -8.80 22.82 15.77
C LEU A 114 -8.26 21.60 16.52
N GLU A 115 -8.33 21.62 17.84
CA GLU A 115 -7.97 20.49 18.70
C GLU A 115 -8.69 19.20 18.26
N PHE A 116 -7.94 18.13 18.09
CA PHE A 116 -8.50 16.83 17.82
C PHE A 116 -7.70 15.72 18.52
N THR A 117 -8.36 14.59 18.73
CA THR A 117 -7.71 13.39 19.27
C THR A 117 -7.49 12.41 18.12
N PRO A 118 -6.25 12.16 17.69
CA PRO A 118 -6.00 11.35 16.52
C PRO A 118 -6.33 9.89 16.77
N PHE A 119 -6.99 9.28 15.81
CA PHE A 119 -7.09 7.85 15.65
C PHE A 119 -6.30 7.46 14.40
N ILE A 120 -5.32 6.60 14.55
CA ILE A 120 -4.41 6.24 13.46
C ILE A 120 -4.55 4.76 13.17
N THR A 121 -4.81 4.44 11.91
CA THR A 121 -4.80 3.07 11.40
C THR A 121 -3.60 2.89 10.47
N LEU A 122 -2.75 1.91 10.79
CA LEU A 122 -1.65 1.47 9.95
C LEU A 122 -2.01 0.12 9.33
N SER A 123 -2.17 0.09 8.03
CA SER A 123 -2.46 -1.12 7.26
C SER A 123 -1.24 -1.55 6.48
N ILE A 124 -0.95 -2.85 6.50
CA ILE A 124 0.15 -3.45 5.74
C ILE A 124 -0.43 -4.30 4.62
N TYR A 125 0.06 -4.09 3.41
CA TYR A 125 -0.35 -4.82 2.22
C TYR A 125 0.85 -5.53 1.61
N ASP A 126 0.63 -6.74 1.12
CA ASP A 126 1.63 -7.45 0.32
C ASP A 126 1.74 -6.88 -1.11
N LYS A 127 2.66 -7.42 -1.90
CA LYS A 127 2.86 -6.98 -3.30
C LYS A 127 1.64 -7.20 -4.19
N GLU A 128 0.72 -8.10 -3.83
CA GLU A 128 -0.55 -8.33 -4.51
C GLU A 128 -1.69 -7.43 -3.99
N GLN A 129 -1.37 -6.43 -3.14
CA GLN A 129 -2.34 -5.52 -2.52
C GLN A 129 -3.38 -6.21 -1.63
N ARG A 130 -3.03 -7.36 -1.05
CA ARG A 130 -3.85 -7.98 -0.02
C ARG A 130 -3.46 -7.44 1.34
N GLY A 131 -4.44 -7.05 2.14
CA GLY A 131 -4.22 -6.65 3.52
C GLY A 131 -3.73 -7.84 4.34
N VAL A 132 -2.54 -7.73 4.94
CA VAL A 132 -1.91 -8.79 5.73
C VAL A 132 -1.84 -8.46 7.22
N ALA A 133 -1.87 -7.19 7.56
CA ALA A 133 -1.97 -6.73 8.95
C ALA A 133 -2.64 -5.36 9.03
N LEU A 134 -3.28 -5.10 10.18
CA LEU A 134 -3.92 -3.83 10.49
C LEU A 134 -3.71 -3.51 11.96
N PHE A 135 -3.20 -2.33 12.25
CA PHE A 135 -2.94 -1.85 13.59
C PHE A 135 -3.69 -0.54 13.82
N ASN A 136 -4.46 -0.51 14.90
CA ASN A 136 -5.19 0.67 15.33
C ASN A 136 -4.53 1.28 16.56
N TYR A 137 -4.26 2.57 16.50
CA TYR A 137 -3.66 3.35 17.56
C TYR A 137 -4.63 4.46 17.98
N ASN A 138 -5.03 4.43 19.25
CA ASN A 138 -5.92 5.41 19.85
C ASN A 138 -5.15 6.26 20.85
N PHE A 139 -5.19 7.56 20.69
CA PHE A 139 -4.49 8.54 21.51
C PHE A 139 -5.45 9.32 22.42
N THR A 140 -6.42 8.62 23.04
CA THR A 140 -7.52 9.19 23.82
C THR A 140 -7.14 10.22 24.89
N ASN A 141 -5.89 10.23 25.31
CA ASN A 141 -5.38 11.16 26.33
C ASN A 141 -4.50 12.29 25.77
N SER A 142 -4.38 12.41 24.46
CA SER A 142 -3.50 13.37 23.79
C SER A 142 -4.31 14.25 22.85
N LYS A 143 -4.82 15.37 23.37
CA LYS A 143 -5.32 16.42 22.49
C LYS A 143 -4.16 17.08 21.78
N LEU A 144 -4.25 17.14 20.45
CA LEU A 144 -3.26 17.81 19.63
C LEU A 144 -3.71 19.23 19.37
N GLU A 145 -2.89 20.17 19.83
CA GLU A 145 -3.05 21.58 19.54
C GLU A 145 -2.63 21.89 18.08
N LYS A 146 -2.96 23.07 17.60
CA LYS A 146 -2.50 23.54 16.30
C LYS A 146 -0.96 23.63 16.28
N GLY A 147 -0.33 23.01 15.29
CA GLY A 147 1.12 23.04 15.13
C GLY A 147 1.69 21.72 14.61
N VAL A 148 3.01 21.60 14.65
CA VAL A 148 3.75 20.39 14.26
C VAL A 148 3.86 19.46 15.45
N PHE A 149 3.57 18.20 15.24
CA PHE A 149 3.66 17.16 16.27
C PHE A 149 4.17 15.84 15.71
N ASN A 150 4.74 15.04 16.59
CA ASN A 150 5.30 13.73 16.27
C ASN A 150 4.47 12.65 16.94
N VAL A 151 4.08 11.66 16.17
CA VAL A 151 3.42 10.45 16.67
C VAL A 151 4.35 9.27 16.47
N THR A 152 4.60 8.50 17.52
CA THR A 152 5.39 7.26 17.44
C THR A 152 4.50 6.06 17.65
N LEU A 153 4.36 5.24 16.62
CA LEU A 153 3.67 3.97 16.66
C LEU A 153 4.67 2.88 17.03
N LYS A 154 4.37 2.11 18.06
CA LYS A 154 5.21 0.99 18.52
C LYS A 154 4.47 -0.31 18.38
N HIS A 155 5.11 -1.28 17.75
CA HIS A 155 4.59 -2.63 17.66
C HIS A 155 5.68 -3.64 17.99
N LYS A 156 5.31 -4.66 18.78
CA LYS A 156 6.23 -5.72 19.19
C LYS A 156 6.09 -6.93 18.28
N LYS A 157 7.22 -7.51 17.90
CA LYS A 157 7.30 -8.81 17.24
C LYS A 157 6.48 -8.91 15.97
N LEU A 158 6.76 -8.05 15.00
CA LEU A 158 6.12 -8.15 13.69
C LEU A 158 6.49 -9.47 13.01
N GLN A 159 5.48 -10.30 12.74
CA GLN A 159 5.64 -11.66 12.22
C GLN A 159 5.04 -11.77 10.81
N LEU A 160 5.62 -11.05 9.86
CA LEU A 160 5.30 -11.17 8.45
C LEU A 160 6.29 -12.13 7.78
N SER A 161 5.82 -12.91 6.81
CA SER A 161 6.71 -13.74 5.99
C SER A 161 7.69 -12.85 5.21
N LYS A 162 8.82 -13.44 4.75
CA LYS A 162 9.77 -12.70 3.91
C LYS A 162 9.08 -12.20 2.64
N GLY A 163 9.14 -10.90 2.39
CA GLY A 163 8.46 -10.26 1.24
C GLY A 163 8.65 -8.76 1.21
N VAL A 164 8.08 -8.14 0.19
CA VAL A 164 7.97 -6.69 0.05
C VAL A 164 6.55 -6.29 0.39
N TYR A 165 6.40 -5.26 1.20
CA TYR A 165 5.12 -4.78 1.71
C TYR A 165 5.01 -3.27 1.52
N SER A 166 3.79 -2.81 1.35
CA SER A 166 3.46 -1.38 1.40
C SER A 166 2.71 -1.05 2.68
N LEU A 167 2.95 0.14 3.20
CA LEU A 167 2.27 0.69 4.36
C LEU A 167 1.26 1.75 3.91
N ASN A 168 0.05 1.66 4.42
CA ASN A 168 -0.97 2.68 4.27
C ASN A 168 -1.35 3.21 5.64
N LEU A 169 -1.28 4.53 5.78
CA LEU A 169 -1.58 5.25 7.00
C LEU A 169 -2.86 6.04 6.80
N ILE A 170 -3.83 5.85 7.70
CA ILE A 170 -5.08 6.62 7.73
C ILE A 170 -5.15 7.32 9.09
N ILE A 171 -5.43 8.60 9.06
CA ILE A 171 -5.58 9.46 10.24
C ILE A 171 -7.00 10.02 10.22
N TYR A 172 -7.71 9.82 11.32
CA TYR A 172 -9.08 10.31 11.51
C TYR A 172 -9.12 11.38 12.58
#